data_b4b496a7a0c31f7a13a44788139131c4
#
_entry.id   b4b496a7a0c31f7a13a44788139131c4
#
_cell.length_a   1.000
_cell.length_b   1.000
_cell.length_c   1.000
_cell.angle_alpha   90.00
_cell.angle_beta   90.00
_cell.angle_gamma   90.00
#
_symmetry.space_group_name_H-M   'P 1'
#
loop_
_entity.id
_entity.type
_entity.pdbx_description
1 polymer ?
#
loop_
_entity_poly.entity_id
_entity_poly.type
_entity_poly.pdbx_seq_one_letter_code
_entity_poly.pdbx_strand_id
1 'polypeptide(L)'
;MKRYATFFLSILLLAALTACGSGSSPSGKDAPPVRTPMGTKDTEQTSDLEQAYSDLVERFRTLVSDPFGQDSDEPGEMGVLETARGMGDDAPYEMGYLIEDLSGDGIPELAVGGLRGMTNALYTLVDGKPELVFEGWYRSSYVYLGDGRFYYYGSNSAAESGQGVFALTKDGTRLECESFLFTGLNSDGDVVVYSNETGSWDIAESEKSDMTAEEFWALDPLGEPLPLIPFYGAEAG
;
A
#
# COMPACT_ATOMS: atom_id res chain seq x y z
N MET A 1 -9.68 38.55 -20.67
CA MET A 1 -10.79 38.10 -19.82
C MET A 1 -10.58 36.60 -19.61
N LYS A 2 -9.93 36.25 -18.49
CA LYS A 2 -9.60 34.87 -18.15
C LYS A 2 -10.79 34.27 -17.37
N ARG A 3 -11.35 33.17 -17.87
CA ARG A 3 -12.38 32.41 -17.17
C ARG A 3 -11.71 31.29 -16.36
N TYR A 4 -11.73 31.43 -15.05
CA TYR A 4 -11.30 30.38 -14.12
C TYR A 4 -12.46 29.36 -14.01
N ALA A 5 -12.18 28.11 -14.38
CA ALA A 5 -13.08 26.99 -14.12
C ALA A 5 -12.78 26.45 -12.72
N THR A 6 -13.65 26.79 -11.79
CA THR A 6 -13.60 26.30 -10.39
C THR A 6 -14.30 24.95 -10.34
N PHE A 7 -13.55 23.89 -10.14
CA PHE A 7 -14.14 22.57 -9.83
C PHE A 7 -14.56 22.54 -8.36
N PHE A 8 -15.87 22.63 -8.14
CA PHE A 8 -16.47 22.37 -6.83
C PHE A 8 -16.66 20.87 -6.63
N LEU A 9 -15.94 20.32 -5.67
CA LEU A 9 -16.17 18.98 -5.14
C LEU A 9 -17.42 19.04 -4.25
N SER A 10 -18.56 18.55 -4.73
CA SER A 10 -19.82 18.48 -3.97
C SER A 10 -19.82 17.25 -3.07
N ILE A 11 -19.56 17.46 -1.79
CA ILE A 11 -19.80 16.47 -0.74
C ILE A 11 -21.31 16.44 -0.47
N LEU A 12 -21.97 15.34 -0.83
CA LEU A 12 -23.37 15.09 -0.55
C LEU A 12 -23.52 14.49 0.85
N LEU A 13 -23.90 15.32 1.82
CA LEU A 13 -24.25 14.89 3.18
C LEU A 13 -25.68 14.37 3.18
N LEU A 14 -25.90 13.06 3.31
CA LEU A 14 -27.24 12.48 3.49
C LEU A 14 -27.56 12.49 5.00
N ALA A 15 -28.45 13.40 5.40
CA ALA A 15 -29.05 13.39 6.75
C ALA A 15 -30.25 12.45 6.77
N ALA A 16 -30.18 11.39 7.57
CA ALA A 16 -31.33 10.52 7.85
C ALA A 16 -32.18 11.10 8.97
N LEU A 17 -33.42 11.41 8.66
CA LEU A 17 -34.45 11.85 9.59
C LEU A 17 -35.06 10.63 10.29
N THR A 18 -34.93 10.59 11.61
CA THR A 18 -35.64 9.70 12.52
C THR A 18 -37.08 10.16 12.72
N ALA A 19 -38.02 9.31 12.35
CA ALA A 19 -39.44 9.49 12.73
C ALA A 19 -39.79 8.50 13.86
N CYS A 20 -40.18 9.03 15.04
CA CYS A 20 -40.81 8.31 16.11
C CYS A 20 -42.26 7.97 15.74
N GLY A 21 -42.63 6.70 15.85
CA GLY A 21 -44.01 6.25 15.79
C GLY A 21 -44.23 5.22 16.91
N SER A 22 -45.03 5.59 17.91
CA SER A 22 -45.52 4.74 18.98
C SER A 22 -46.69 3.88 18.56
N GLY A 23 -46.70 2.60 18.88
CA GLY A 23 -47.83 1.68 18.64
C GLY A 23 -47.61 0.30 19.26
N SER A 24 -48.18 0.10 20.44
CA SER A 24 -48.74 -1.13 21.07
C SER A 24 -48.31 -2.53 20.61
N SER A 25 -47.84 -3.34 21.59
CA SER A 25 -47.70 -4.79 21.57
C SER A 25 -49.00 -5.55 21.28
N PRO A 26 -48.89 -6.76 20.69
CA PRO A 26 -49.15 -7.92 21.51
C PRO A 26 -48.11 -9.06 21.34
N SER A 27 -47.97 -9.74 22.45
CA SER A 27 -47.46 -11.08 22.73
C SER A 27 -47.44 -12.08 21.57
N GLY A 28 -46.24 -12.58 21.25
CA GLY A 28 -46.02 -13.77 20.43
C GLY A 28 -44.59 -14.25 20.67
N LYS A 29 -44.47 -15.41 21.34
CA LYS A 29 -43.21 -16.11 21.57
C LYS A 29 -42.73 -16.71 20.27
N ASP A 30 -41.71 -16.09 19.68
CA ASP A 30 -40.84 -16.79 18.73
C ASP A 30 -39.38 -16.43 19.09
N ALA A 31 -38.63 -17.47 19.46
CA ALA A 31 -37.21 -17.36 19.74
C ALA A 31 -36.49 -16.96 18.47
N PRO A 32 -35.45 -16.07 18.58
CA PRO A 32 -34.63 -15.70 17.42
C PRO A 32 -33.91 -16.94 16.88
N PRO A 33 -33.72 -17.06 15.56
CA PRO A 33 -33.00 -18.18 14.99
C PRO A 33 -31.58 -18.19 15.56
N VAL A 34 -31.23 -19.34 16.13
CA VAL A 34 -29.84 -19.65 16.52
C VAL A 34 -29.00 -19.50 15.28
N ARG A 35 -28.12 -18.50 15.26
CA ARG A 35 -27.06 -18.39 14.24
C ARG A 35 -26.20 -19.64 14.41
N THR A 36 -26.29 -20.54 13.48
CA THR A 36 -25.33 -21.63 13.32
C THR A 36 -23.95 -20.98 13.15
N PRO A 37 -22.93 -21.40 13.89
CA PRO A 37 -21.57 -20.91 13.65
C PRO A 37 -21.21 -21.26 12.21
N MET A 38 -20.89 -20.24 11.41
CA MET A 38 -20.35 -20.40 10.06
C MET A 38 -19.02 -21.14 10.18
N GLY A 39 -18.81 -22.08 9.31
CA GLY A 39 -18.02 -23.27 9.47
C GLY A 39 -16.51 -23.05 9.68
N THR A 40 -15.97 -23.96 10.44
CA THR A 40 -14.55 -24.27 10.69
C THR A 40 -13.67 -24.42 9.43
N LYS A 41 -14.20 -24.38 8.23
CA LYS A 41 -13.43 -24.49 6.99
C LYS A 41 -12.71 -23.19 6.60
N ASP A 42 -13.31 -22.03 6.83
CA ASP A 42 -12.70 -20.76 6.42
C ASP A 42 -11.49 -20.41 7.31
N THR A 43 -11.54 -20.78 8.59
CA THR A 43 -10.44 -20.50 9.54
C THR A 43 -9.21 -21.40 9.29
N GLU A 44 -9.41 -22.66 8.90
CA GLU A 44 -8.31 -23.58 8.58
C GLU A 44 -7.61 -23.17 7.28
N GLN A 45 -8.36 -22.77 6.27
CA GLN A 45 -7.79 -22.34 4.98
C GLN A 45 -6.98 -21.04 5.12
N THR A 46 -7.44 -20.08 5.91
CA THR A 46 -6.69 -18.84 6.19
C THR A 46 -5.36 -19.14 6.90
N SER A 47 -5.37 -20.05 7.88
CA SER A 47 -4.13 -20.43 8.58
C SER A 47 -3.10 -21.11 7.67
N ASP A 48 -3.55 -21.91 6.71
CA ASP A 48 -2.67 -22.57 5.75
C ASP A 48 -2.04 -21.56 4.76
N LEU A 49 -2.81 -20.54 4.35
CA LEU A 49 -2.30 -19.46 3.48
C LEU A 49 -1.31 -18.56 4.22
N GLU A 50 -1.60 -18.19 5.47
CA GLU A 50 -0.65 -17.44 6.32
C GLU A 50 0.63 -18.25 6.57
N GLN A 51 0.52 -19.57 6.76
CA GLN A 51 1.66 -20.46 6.95
C GLN A 51 2.59 -20.50 5.72
N ALA A 52 2.06 -20.27 4.50
CA ALA A 52 2.88 -20.24 3.30
C ALA A 52 3.92 -19.11 3.29
N TYR A 53 3.71 -18.06 4.09
CA TYR A 53 4.66 -16.95 4.26
C TYR A 53 5.67 -17.14 5.40
N SER A 54 5.55 -18.18 6.21
CA SER A 54 6.33 -18.33 7.45
C SER A 54 7.85 -18.26 7.24
N ASP A 55 8.36 -18.94 6.22
CA ASP A 55 9.80 -18.96 5.91
C ASP A 55 10.28 -17.58 5.45
N LEU A 56 9.45 -16.87 4.67
CA LEU A 56 9.76 -15.55 4.18
C LEU A 56 9.75 -14.51 5.32
N VAL A 57 8.76 -14.58 6.21
CA VAL A 57 8.71 -13.72 7.41
C VAL A 57 9.93 -13.95 8.31
N GLU A 58 10.34 -15.20 8.52
CA GLU A 58 11.54 -15.51 9.32
C GLU A 58 12.81 -15.03 8.62
N ARG A 59 12.87 -15.11 7.30
CA ARG A 59 13.95 -14.54 6.51
C ARG A 59 14.06 -13.02 6.71
N PHE A 60 12.94 -12.29 6.61
CA PHE A 60 12.92 -10.84 6.86
C PHE A 60 13.29 -10.51 8.32
N ARG A 61 12.83 -11.31 9.30
CA ARG A 61 13.23 -11.15 10.69
C ARG A 61 14.75 -11.23 10.86
N THR A 62 15.38 -12.17 10.16
CA THR A 62 16.84 -12.32 10.17
C THR A 62 17.54 -11.10 9.55
N LEU A 63 17.05 -10.62 8.40
CA LEU A 63 17.61 -9.45 7.71
C LEU A 63 17.57 -8.19 8.58
N VAL A 64 16.42 -7.93 9.24
CA VAL A 64 16.28 -6.71 10.05
C VAL A 64 16.99 -6.80 11.40
N SER A 65 17.25 -8.01 11.93
CA SER A 65 17.96 -8.19 13.22
C SER A 65 19.47 -7.99 13.13
N ASP A 66 20.06 -8.21 11.96
CA ASP A 66 21.49 -8.00 11.70
C ASP A 66 21.71 -7.43 10.29
N PRO A 67 21.26 -6.20 10.03
CA PRO A 67 21.24 -5.66 8.67
C PRO A 67 22.63 -5.41 8.08
N PHE A 68 23.66 -5.27 8.90
CA PHE A 68 25.03 -5.07 8.46
C PHE A 68 25.81 -6.37 8.28
N GLY A 69 25.40 -7.45 8.97
CA GLY A 69 25.96 -8.80 8.81
C GLY A 69 25.31 -9.60 7.70
N GLN A 70 24.23 -9.09 7.11
CA GLN A 70 23.54 -9.72 5.97
C GLN A 70 23.86 -9.01 4.67
N ASP A 71 23.83 -9.77 3.58
CA ASP A 71 23.79 -9.24 2.22
C ASP A 71 22.78 -10.04 1.41
N SER A 72 22.09 -9.39 0.49
CA SER A 72 21.12 -10.02 -0.39
C SER A 72 20.97 -9.24 -1.68
N ASP A 73 20.89 -9.97 -2.77
CA ASP A 73 20.50 -9.54 -4.10
C ASP A 73 19.18 -10.21 -4.55
N GLU A 74 18.50 -10.90 -3.61
CA GLU A 74 17.20 -11.51 -3.87
C GLU A 74 16.11 -10.43 -3.98
N PRO A 75 15.21 -10.55 -4.98
CA PRO A 75 14.11 -9.62 -5.16
C PRO A 75 13.23 -9.50 -3.91
N GLY A 76 12.94 -8.25 -3.51
CA GLY A 76 12.14 -7.93 -2.33
C GLY A 76 12.95 -7.85 -1.03
N GLU A 77 14.18 -8.35 -0.96
CA GLU A 77 15.03 -8.27 0.22
C GLU A 77 15.90 -7.03 0.26
N MET A 78 16.34 -6.53 -0.90
CA MET A 78 17.25 -5.40 -1.00
C MET A 78 16.67 -4.13 -0.35
N GLY A 79 15.43 -3.77 -0.68
CA GLY A 79 14.80 -2.57 -0.13
C GLY A 79 14.51 -2.67 1.37
N VAL A 80 14.15 -3.86 1.86
CA VAL A 80 14.00 -4.13 3.29
C VAL A 80 15.34 -3.97 4.00
N LEU A 81 16.42 -4.55 3.44
CA LEU A 81 17.76 -4.50 4.01
C LEU A 81 18.33 -3.07 4.01
N GLU A 82 18.15 -2.30 2.93
CA GLU A 82 18.55 -0.89 2.87
C GLU A 82 17.84 -0.04 3.93
N THR A 83 16.53 -0.24 4.08
CA THR A 83 15.73 0.46 5.09
C THR A 83 16.21 0.09 6.49
N ALA A 84 16.42 -1.20 6.76
CA ALA A 84 16.94 -1.69 8.04
C ALA A 84 18.33 -1.10 8.35
N ARG A 85 19.23 -1.03 7.38
CA ARG A 85 20.55 -0.38 7.53
C ARG A 85 20.43 1.10 7.87
N GLY A 86 19.44 1.79 7.28
CA GLY A 86 19.15 3.19 7.60
C GLY A 86 18.66 3.41 9.03
N MET A 87 17.97 2.43 9.61
CA MET A 87 17.46 2.45 10.98
C MET A 87 18.49 1.90 12.01
N GLY A 88 19.47 1.12 11.56
CA GLY A 88 20.48 0.53 12.43
C GLY A 88 19.89 -0.41 13.49
N ASP A 89 20.27 -0.23 14.74
CA ASP A 89 19.84 -1.09 15.87
C ASP A 89 18.33 -0.98 16.17
N ASP A 90 17.65 0.04 15.66
CA ASP A 90 16.21 0.24 15.85
C ASP A 90 15.38 -0.55 14.82
N ALA A 91 15.98 -1.06 13.73
CA ALA A 91 15.28 -1.73 12.65
C ALA A 91 14.35 -2.87 13.12
N PRO A 92 14.74 -3.77 14.03
CA PRO A 92 13.86 -4.85 14.48
C PRO A 92 12.57 -4.38 15.15
N TYR A 93 12.57 -3.16 15.72
CA TYR A 93 11.46 -2.57 16.47
C TYR A 93 10.66 -1.56 15.63
N GLU A 94 11.25 -1.01 14.57
CA GLU A 94 10.65 0.01 13.70
C GLU A 94 10.23 -0.56 12.34
N MET A 95 10.49 -1.85 12.08
CA MET A 95 10.04 -2.59 10.91
C MET A 95 9.16 -3.76 11.30
N GLY A 96 8.27 -4.14 10.39
CA GLY A 96 7.31 -5.19 10.63
C GLY A 96 6.69 -5.74 9.37
N TYR A 97 5.68 -6.59 9.55
CA TYR A 97 4.95 -7.23 8.48
C TYR A 97 3.45 -7.26 8.77
N LEU A 98 2.67 -7.45 7.71
CA LEU A 98 1.22 -7.69 7.77
C LEU A 98 0.88 -8.78 6.76
N ILE A 99 0.02 -9.72 7.15
CA ILE A 99 -0.59 -10.70 6.24
C ILE A 99 -2.08 -10.42 6.23
N GLU A 100 -2.59 -9.86 5.13
CA GLU A 100 -3.99 -9.44 4.99
C GLU A 100 -4.38 -9.45 3.51
N ASP A 101 -5.62 -9.77 3.20
CA ASP A 101 -6.19 -9.69 1.85
C ASP A 101 -6.40 -8.21 1.48
N LEU A 102 -5.40 -7.62 0.84
CA LEU A 102 -5.40 -6.21 0.42
C LEU A 102 -6.05 -6.03 -0.95
N SER A 103 -6.05 -7.06 -1.80
CA SER A 103 -6.64 -7.07 -3.14
C SER A 103 -8.14 -7.34 -3.13
N GLY A 104 -8.64 -8.02 -2.09
CA GLY A 104 -10.03 -8.43 -1.95
C GLY A 104 -10.39 -9.70 -2.74
N ASP A 105 -9.40 -10.53 -3.09
CA ASP A 105 -9.61 -11.78 -3.84
C ASP A 105 -9.75 -13.02 -2.95
N GLY A 106 -9.52 -12.87 -1.64
CA GLY A 106 -9.54 -13.93 -0.63
C GLY A 106 -8.19 -14.62 -0.42
N ILE A 107 -7.12 -14.16 -1.10
CA ILE A 107 -5.73 -14.59 -0.90
C ILE A 107 -5.01 -13.47 -0.17
N PRO A 108 -4.47 -13.70 1.03
CA PRO A 108 -3.77 -12.64 1.76
C PRO A 108 -2.43 -12.31 1.10
N GLU A 109 -2.12 -11.04 1.01
CA GLU A 109 -0.79 -10.51 0.68
C GLU A 109 0.07 -10.42 1.95
N LEU A 110 1.39 -10.57 1.78
CA LEU A 110 2.39 -10.24 2.79
C LEU A 110 3.01 -8.88 2.45
N ALA A 111 2.75 -7.89 3.29
CA ALA A 111 3.44 -6.60 3.25
C ALA A 111 4.55 -6.55 4.28
N VAL A 112 5.72 -6.03 3.89
CA VAL A 112 6.88 -5.81 4.77
C VAL A 112 7.34 -4.36 4.65
N GLY A 113 7.60 -3.71 5.77
CA GLY A 113 8.00 -2.29 5.71
C GLY A 113 8.27 -1.66 7.07
N GLY A 114 8.43 -0.34 7.05
CA GLY A 114 8.57 0.48 8.25
C GLY A 114 7.22 0.77 8.89
N LEU A 115 7.14 0.74 10.22
CA LEU A 115 5.92 1.00 10.99
C LEU A 115 5.35 2.42 10.77
N ARG A 116 6.13 3.33 10.16
CA ARG A 116 5.75 4.72 9.88
C ARG A 116 5.19 4.95 8.48
N GLY A 117 4.88 3.89 7.74
CA GLY A 117 4.06 3.97 6.54
C GLY A 117 4.70 3.55 5.22
N MET A 118 6.00 3.29 5.16
CA MET A 118 6.64 2.83 3.93
C MET A 118 6.51 1.30 3.80
N THR A 119 6.01 0.84 2.65
CA THR A 119 6.01 -0.59 2.28
C THR A 119 7.23 -0.87 1.41
N ASN A 120 8.11 -1.75 1.87
CA ASN A 120 9.36 -2.11 1.20
C ASN A 120 9.23 -3.33 0.30
N ALA A 121 8.33 -4.25 0.62
CA ALA A 121 8.04 -5.40 -0.22
C ALA A 121 6.58 -5.81 -0.06
N LEU A 122 5.96 -6.22 -1.14
CA LEU A 122 4.65 -6.84 -1.16
C LEU A 122 4.72 -8.15 -1.93
N TYR A 123 4.17 -9.20 -1.35
CA TYR A 123 4.07 -10.52 -1.97
C TYR A 123 2.62 -10.97 -1.98
N THR A 124 2.27 -11.76 -2.98
CA THR A 124 1.02 -12.54 -3.04
C THR A 124 1.32 -14.02 -3.17
N LEU A 125 0.31 -14.90 -3.10
CA LEU A 125 0.48 -16.33 -3.32
C LEU A 125 0.02 -16.70 -4.74
N VAL A 126 0.93 -17.22 -5.54
CA VAL A 126 0.63 -17.84 -6.82
C VAL A 126 0.91 -19.34 -6.72
N ASP A 127 -0.09 -20.16 -6.97
CA ASP A 127 0.00 -21.62 -6.79
C ASP A 127 0.49 -22.01 -5.37
N GLY A 128 0.11 -21.24 -4.34
CA GLY A 128 0.47 -21.46 -2.95
C GLY A 128 1.92 -21.11 -2.60
N LYS A 129 2.62 -20.34 -3.45
CA LYS A 129 3.99 -19.88 -3.23
C LYS A 129 4.05 -18.36 -3.22
N PRO A 130 4.84 -17.76 -2.32
CA PRO A 130 5.06 -16.32 -2.34
C PRO A 130 5.70 -15.86 -3.66
N GLU A 131 5.06 -14.90 -4.32
CA GLU A 131 5.60 -14.18 -5.49
C GLU A 131 5.61 -12.69 -5.19
N LEU A 132 6.71 -12.02 -5.58
CA LEU A 132 6.90 -10.59 -5.36
C LEU A 132 6.01 -9.78 -6.29
N VAL A 133 5.21 -8.89 -5.72
CA VAL A 133 4.38 -7.91 -6.45
C VAL A 133 5.16 -6.63 -6.74
N PHE A 134 5.81 -6.08 -5.70
CA PHE A 134 6.73 -4.95 -5.84
C PHE A 134 7.78 -4.92 -4.73
N GLU A 135 8.88 -4.23 -5.03
CA GLU A 135 9.92 -3.87 -4.09
C GLU A 135 10.07 -2.34 -4.01
N GLY A 136 10.08 -1.82 -2.80
CA GLY A 136 10.35 -0.42 -2.51
C GLY A 136 11.69 -0.25 -1.78
N TRP A 137 12.38 0.84 -2.07
CA TRP A 137 13.66 1.24 -1.48
C TRP A 137 13.73 2.75 -1.34
N TYR A 138 14.81 3.32 -0.80
CA TYR A 138 14.86 4.76 -0.47
C TYR A 138 14.62 5.70 -1.65
N ARG A 139 14.78 5.24 -2.91
CA ARG A 139 14.49 6.02 -4.13
C ARG A 139 13.26 5.54 -4.88
N SER A 140 12.51 4.59 -4.32
CA SER A 140 11.32 3.99 -4.92
C SER A 140 10.42 3.50 -3.78
N SER A 141 9.59 4.37 -3.25
CA SER A 141 8.84 4.12 -2.03
C SER A 141 7.36 4.03 -2.29
N TYR A 142 6.68 3.17 -1.53
CA TYR A 142 5.25 2.94 -1.60
C TYR A 142 4.60 3.19 -0.25
N VAL A 143 3.48 3.93 -0.24
CA VAL A 143 2.65 4.19 0.94
C VAL A 143 1.25 3.70 0.66
N TYR A 144 0.68 2.91 1.56
CA TYR A 144 -0.67 2.38 1.39
C TYR A 144 -1.73 3.46 1.54
N LEU A 145 -2.71 3.47 0.62
CA LEU A 145 -3.81 4.44 0.59
C LEU A 145 -5.17 3.85 1.01
N GLY A 146 -5.22 2.54 1.25
CA GLY A 146 -6.46 1.80 1.42
C GLY A 146 -6.97 1.17 0.12
N ASP A 147 -7.86 0.19 0.26
CA ASP A 147 -8.54 -0.47 -0.86
C ASP A 147 -7.58 -1.01 -1.95
N GLY A 148 -6.45 -1.62 -1.54
CA GLY A 148 -5.44 -2.17 -2.45
C GLY A 148 -4.63 -1.13 -3.23
N ARG A 149 -4.70 0.16 -2.88
CA ARG A 149 -4.00 1.23 -3.58
C ARG A 149 -2.76 1.68 -2.82
N PHE A 150 -1.73 2.04 -3.58
CA PHE A 150 -0.45 2.51 -3.08
C PHE A 150 -0.08 3.82 -3.76
N TYR A 151 0.41 4.77 -2.97
CA TYR A 151 1.08 5.95 -3.49
C TYR A 151 2.56 5.63 -3.66
N TYR A 152 3.02 5.77 -4.89
CA TYR A 152 4.42 5.65 -5.26
C TYR A 152 5.07 7.03 -5.28
N TYR A 153 6.28 7.14 -4.77
CA TYR A 153 7.18 8.23 -5.06
C TYR A 153 8.61 7.72 -5.21
N GLY A 154 9.33 8.28 -6.17
CA GLY A 154 10.67 7.82 -6.48
C GLY A 154 11.46 8.82 -7.32
N SER A 155 12.70 8.46 -7.64
CA SER A 155 13.60 9.33 -8.39
C SER A 155 14.61 8.50 -9.19
N ASN A 156 14.67 8.77 -10.50
CA ASN A 156 15.65 8.17 -11.40
C ASN A 156 16.96 8.96 -11.43
N SER A 157 16.88 10.28 -11.25
CA SER A 157 18.05 11.17 -11.28
C SER A 157 17.81 12.42 -10.42
N ALA A 158 18.74 13.36 -10.42
CA ALA A 158 18.58 14.65 -9.72
C ALA A 158 17.47 15.54 -10.32
N ALA A 159 17.11 15.33 -11.59
CA ALA A 159 16.10 16.12 -12.30
C ALA A 159 14.80 15.32 -12.56
N GLU A 160 14.82 14.00 -12.34
CA GLU A 160 13.72 13.10 -12.65
C GLU A 160 13.20 12.48 -11.35
N SER A 161 12.07 12.98 -10.92
CA SER A 161 11.30 12.43 -9.80
C SER A 161 9.89 12.12 -10.26
N GLY A 162 9.33 11.05 -9.72
CA GLY A 162 8.00 10.59 -10.10
C GLY A 162 7.17 10.26 -8.87
N GLN A 163 5.86 10.42 -9.01
CA GLN A 163 4.89 10.07 -8.00
C GLN A 163 3.54 9.76 -8.64
N GLY A 164 2.79 8.87 -8.01
CA GLY A 164 1.53 8.43 -8.60
C GLY A 164 0.78 7.44 -7.74
N VAL A 165 -0.41 7.09 -8.20
CA VAL A 165 -1.26 6.09 -7.55
C VAL A 165 -1.27 4.83 -8.38
N PHE A 166 -1.04 3.71 -7.72
CA PHE A 166 -1.07 2.38 -8.29
C PHE A 166 -2.03 1.52 -7.49
N ALA A 167 -2.82 0.71 -8.16
CA ALA A 167 -3.76 -0.22 -7.54
C ALA A 167 -3.32 -1.66 -7.77
N LEU A 168 -3.51 -2.51 -6.76
CA LEU A 168 -3.40 -3.96 -6.94
C LEU A 168 -4.44 -4.42 -7.97
N THR A 169 -4.02 -5.28 -8.87
CA THR A 169 -4.96 -6.03 -9.69
C THR A 169 -5.85 -6.87 -8.80
N LYS A 170 -7.01 -7.22 -9.32
CA LYS A 170 -8.03 -7.96 -8.55
C LYS A 170 -7.55 -9.34 -8.09
N ASP A 171 -6.53 -9.89 -8.71
CA ASP A 171 -5.87 -11.15 -8.36
C ASP A 171 -4.60 -10.94 -7.50
N GLY A 172 -4.35 -9.72 -7.02
CA GLY A 172 -3.22 -9.38 -6.16
C GLY A 172 -1.83 -9.48 -6.82
N THR A 173 -1.73 -9.88 -8.10
CA THR A 173 -0.45 -10.31 -8.69
C THR A 173 0.44 -9.18 -9.19
N ARG A 174 -0.10 -7.98 -9.40
CA ARG A 174 0.67 -6.82 -9.89
C ARG A 174 0.00 -5.51 -9.50
N LEU A 175 0.75 -4.42 -9.66
CA LEU A 175 0.22 -3.06 -9.61
C LEU A 175 -0.14 -2.58 -11.03
N GLU A 176 -1.28 -1.91 -11.15
CA GLU A 176 -1.68 -1.13 -12.32
C GLU A 176 -1.67 0.36 -11.97
N CYS A 177 -1.12 1.18 -12.86
CA CYS A 177 -1.05 2.62 -12.66
C CYS A 177 -2.44 3.25 -12.88
N GLU A 178 -2.93 3.99 -11.88
CA GLU A 178 -4.13 4.83 -12.02
C GLU A 178 -3.76 6.25 -12.46
N SER A 179 -2.63 6.77 -11.97
CA SER A 179 -2.11 8.09 -12.35
C SER A 179 -0.63 8.17 -12.02
N PHE A 180 0.14 8.80 -12.90
CA PHE A 180 1.57 9.00 -12.68
C PHE A 180 1.96 10.39 -13.16
N LEU A 181 2.70 11.09 -12.31
CA LEU A 181 3.32 12.38 -12.58
C LEU A 181 4.83 12.22 -12.44
N PHE A 182 5.59 12.82 -13.33
CA PHE A 182 7.05 12.84 -13.19
C PHE A 182 7.65 14.11 -13.76
N THR A 183 8.81 14.46 -13.26
CA THR A 183 9.58 15.59 -13.78
C THR A 183 10.59 15.12 -14.83
N GLY A 184 10.82 15.94 -15.84
CA GLY A 184 11.85 15.75 -16.84
C GLY A 184 12.36 17.11 -17.35
N LEU A 185 13.44 17.12 -18.11
CA LEU A 185 13.96 18.34 -18.72
C LEU A 185 13.39 18.52 -20.11
N ASN A 186 12.94 19.74 -20.43
CA ASN A 186 12.61 20.13 -21.81
C ASN A 186 13.88 20.43 -22.62
N SER A 187 13.71 20.79 -23.90
CA SER A 187 14.82 21.15 -24.80
C SER A 187 15.64 22.35 -24.33
N ASP A 188 15.09 23.20 -23.51
CA ASP A 188 15.72 24.43 -23.00
C ASP A 188 16.41 24.17 -21.64
N GLY A 189 16.28 22.96 -21.09
CA GLY A 189 16.85 22.54 -19.82
C GLY A 189 15.99 22.91 -18.60
N ASP A 190 14.75 23.36 -18.81
CA ASP A 190 13.81 23.63 -17.72
C ASP A 190 13.13 22.34 -17.23
N VAL A 191 12.88 22.27 -15.94
CA VAL A 191 12.10 21.18 -15.34
C VAL A 191 10.64 21.34 -15.71
N VAL A 192 10.06 20.30 -16.29
CA VAL A 192 8.66 20.21 -16.72
C VAL A 192 8.03 18.98 -16.09
N VAL A 193 6.78 19.08 -15.72
CA VAL A 193 5.97 17.94 -15.22
C VAL A 193 5.23 17.29 -16.38
N TYR A 194 5.32 15.98 -16.43
CA TYR A 194 4.59 15.11 -17.36
C TYR A 194 3.62 14.21 -16.63
N SER A 195 2.59 13.74 -17.31
CA SER A 195 1.57 12.85 -16.76
C SER A 195 1.23 11.71 -17.71
N ASN A 196 0.93 10.55 -17.15
CA ASN A 196 0.35 9.40 -17.84
C ASN A 196 -0.41 8.48 -16.87
N GLU A 197 -1.08 7.46 -17.42
CA GLU A 197 -1.79 6.42 -16.67
C GLU A 197 -1.09 5.04 -16.82
N THR A 198 0.15 5.03 -17.29
CA THR A 198 0.92 3.79 -17.52
C THR A 198 2.03 3.58 -16.48
N GLY A 199 2.39 4.63 -15.74
CA GLY A 199 3.57 4.60 -14.85
C GLY A 199 4.90 4.70 -15.60
N SER A 200 4.85 5.00 -16.91
CA SER A 200 6.05 5.15 -17.76
C SER A 200 6.78 6.45 -17.45
N TRP A 201 8.12 6.39 -17.42
CA TRP A 201 9.00 7.56 -17.35
C TRP A 201 9.35 8.13 -18.73
N ASP A 202 8.77 7.58 -19.79
CA ASP A 202 9.04 8.04 -21.17
C ASP A 202 8.20 9.28 -21.49
N ILE A 203 8.91 10.41 -21.73
CA ILE A 203 8.29 11.68 -22.14
C ILE A 203 7.48 11.51 -23.43
N ALA A 204 7.93 10.61 -24.34
CA ALA A 204 7.24 10.38 -25.61
C ALA A 204 5.88 9.67 -25.45
N GLU A 205 5.67 8.98 -24.32
CA GLU A 205 4.44 8.28 -23.96
C GLU A 205 3.57 9.08 -22.97
N SER A 206 3.94 10.34 -22.71
CA SER A 206 3.33 11.15 -21.65
C SER A 206 2.87 12.50 -22.17
N GLU A 207 1.89 13.07 -21.48
CA GLU A 207 1.39 14.41 -21.77
C GLU A 207 2.08 15.44 -20.86
N LYS A 208 2.38 16.62 -21.39
CA LYS A 208 2.86 17.73 -20.57
C LYS A 208 1.73 18.19 -19.65
N SER A 209 1.96 18.16 -18.35
CA SER A 209 1.04 18.66 -17.34
C SER A 209 1.09 20.19 -17.26
N ASP A 210 -0.03 20.81 -16.88
CA ASP A 210 -0.10 22.23 -16.53
C ASP A 210 0.47 22.52 -15.11
N MET A 211 0.77 21.47 -14.35
CA MET A 211 1.36 21.55 -13.00
C MET A 211 2.77 22.12 -13.08
N THR A 212 3.09 23.05 -12.20
CA THR A 212 4.46 23.55 -12.04
C THR A 212 5.31 22.57 -11.24
N ALA A 213 6.63 22.67 -11.37
CA ALA A 213 7.56 21.87 -10.56
C ALA A 213 7.37 22.13 -9.04
N GLU A 214 7.04 23.36 -8.63
CA GLU A 214 6.77 23.70 -7.24
C GLU A 214 5.52 23.01 -6.72
N GLU A 215 4.42 22.98 -7.49
CA GLU A 215 3.21 22.25 -7.16
C GLU A 215 3.44 20.73 -7.09
N PHE A 216 4.25 20.19 -8.02
CA PHE A 216 4.64 18.79 -8.01
C PHE A 216 5.37 18.41 -6.72
N TRP A 217 6.36 19.22 -6.28
CA TRP A 217 7.11 18.95 -5.05
C TRP A 217 6.30 19.19 -3.78
N ALA A 218 5.17 19.91 -3.87
CA ALA A 218 4.26 20.15 -2.76
C ALA A 218 3.20 19.06 -2.58
N LEU A 219 3.13 18.09 -3.50
CA LEU A 219 2.23 16.95 -3.34
C LEU A 219 2.69 16.10 -2.15
N ASP A 220 1.75 15.78 -1.27
CA ASP A 220 1.99 14.97 -0.07
C ASP A 220 1.09 13.73 -0.16
N PRO A 221 1.65 12.52 -0.06
CA PRO A 221 0.85 11.31 -0.03
C PRO A 221 0.00 11.27 1.25
N LEU A 222 -1.30 11.35 1.08
CA LEU A 222 -2.27 11.19 2.16
C LEU A 222 -2.59 9.70 2.31
N GLY A 223 -1.65 8.93 2.88
CA GLY A 223 -1.85 7.51 3.16
C GLY A 223 -1.88 7.23 4.65
N GLU A 224 -2.54 6.16 5.04
CA GLU A 224 -2.43 5.62 6.39
C GLU A 224 -1.43 4.46 6.37
N PRO A 225 -0.50 4.39 7.35
CA PRO A 225 0.40 3.25 7.47
C PRO A 225 -0.38 1.95 7.60
N LEU A 226 0.09 0.90 6.92
CA LEU A 226 -0.40 -0.46 7.21
C LEU A 226 -0.14 -0.77 8.69
N PRO A 227 -1.07 -1.44 9.38
CA PRO A 227 -0.92 -1.80 10.78
C PRO A 227 0.04 -3.00 10.94
N LEU A 228 1.32 -2.77 10.59
CA LEU A 228 2.33 -3.81 10.61
C LEU A 228 2.59 -4.31 12.03
N ILE A 229 2.79 -5.62 12.15
CA ILE A 229 3.24 -6.29 13.37
C ILE A 229 4.76 -6.16 13.41
N PRO A 230 5.37 -5.54 14.45
CA PRO A 230 6.82 -5.43 14.55
C PRO A 230 7.50 -6.80 14.52
N PHE A 231 8.67 -6.89 13.89
CA PHE A 231 9.47 -8.13 13.90
C PHE A 231 9.93 -8.49 15.30
N TYR A 232 10.26 -7.48 16.12
CA TYR A 232 10.62 -7.63 17.53
C TYR A 232 9.92 -6.56 18.36
N GLY A 233 9.45 -6.95 19.52
CA GLY A 233 8.93 -6.04 20.52
C GLY A 233 7.43 -5.77 20.45
N ALA A 234 6.90 -5.59 21.59
CA ALA A 234 5.67 -5.67 22.28
C ALA A 234 5.29 -7.12 22.52
N GLU A 235 5.97 -7.73 23.49
CA GLU A 235 5.27 -8.75 24.26
C GLU A 235 3.95 -8.12 24.72
N ALA A 236 2.84 -8.76 24.32
CA ALA A 236 1.52 -8.35 24.73
C ALA A 236 1.51 -8.28 26.27
N GLY A 237 1.46 -7.06 26.79
CA GLY A 237 1.22 -6.80 28.20
C GLY A 237 -0.24 -7.01 28.56
#